data_0cb6432654cb1f148fb80ae747287476
#
_entry.id   0cb6432654cb1f148fb80ae747287476
#
_cell.length_a   1.000
_cell.length_b   1.000
_cell.length_c   1.000
_cell.angle_alpha   90.00
_cell.angle_beta   90.00
_cell.angle_gamma   90.00
#
_symmetry.space_group_name_H-M   'P 1'
#
loop_
_entity.id
_entity.type
_entity.pdbx_description
1 polymer ?
#
loop_
_entity_poly.entity_id
_entity_poly.type
_entity_poly.pdbx_seq_one_letter_code
_entity_poly.pdbx_strand_id
1 'polypeptide(L)'
;NGVFFQTEDEISAICAVVGASWAGKKALTATSGPGISLYSEQISFAIGSEIPIVIVDVQRLGPSTGSATKGADGDIQFLRWGNSGGLPVIVLAERSTCSVWLA
;
A
#
# COMPACT_ATOMS: atom_id res chain seq x y z
N ASN A 1 8.53 0.66 21.75
CA ASN A 1 9.37 1.59 20.99
C ASN A 1 9.29 1.22 19.51
N GLY A 2 8.74 2.10 18.69
CA GLY A 2 8.71 1.97 17.24
C GLY A 2 9.77 2.86 16.58
N VAL A 3 10.12 2.53 15.34
CA VAL A 3 10.96 3.38 14.50
C VAL A 3 10.05 4.00 13.45
N PHE A 4 10.13 5.30 13.32
CA PHE A 4 9.51 6.06 12.23
C PHE A 4 10.61 6.73 11.42
N PHE A 5 10.56 6.58 10.10
CA PHE A 5 11.42 7.35 9.22
C PHE A 5 10.71 7.68 7.92
N GLN A 6 11.07 8.79 7.34
CA GLN A 6 10.53 9.22 6.07
C GLN A 6 11.52 8.85 4.95
N THR A 7 10.99 8.19 3.94
CA THR A 7 11.74 7.83 2.74
C THR A 7 11.66 8.93 1.68
N GLU A 8 12.50 8.85 0.68
CA GLU A 8 12.53 9.80 -0.44
C GLU A 8 11.25 9.72 -1.29
N ASP A 9 10.75 8.50 -1.51
CA ASP A 9 9.60 8.24 -2.36
C ASP A 9 8.82 6.99 -1.92
N GLU A 10 7.71 6.73 -2.61
CA GLU A 10 6.82 5.61 -2.35
C GLU A 10 7.50 4.26 -2.57
N ILE A 11 8.34 4.12 -3.59
CA ILE A 11 9.04 2.87 -3.90
C ILE A 11 10.00 2.52 -2.76
N SER A 12 10.76 3.49 -2.28
CA SER A 12 11.64 3.34 -1.11
C SER A 12 10.85 2.96 0.15
N ALA A 13 9.67 3.56 0.34
CA ALA A 13 8.82 3.29 1.49
C ALA A 13 8.37 1.83 1.52
N ILE A 14 7.80 1.32 0.44
CA ILE A 14 7.31 -0.05 0.39
C ILE A 14 8.46 -1.06 0.46
N CYS A 15 9.60 -0.79 -0.17
CA CYS A 15 10.78 -1.65 -0.07
C CYS A 15 11.29 -1.76 1.37
N ALA A 16 11.29 -0.66 2.11
CA ALA A 16 11.69 -0.66 3.52
C ALA A 16 10.72 -1.50 4.38
N VAL A 17 9.42 -1.40 4.13
CA VAL A 17 8.40 -2.19 4.83
C VAL A 17 8.54 -3.67 4.53
N VAL A 18 8.72 -4.05 3.27
CA VAL A 18 8.94 -5.43 2.86
C VAL A 18 10.20 -5.98 3.52
N GLY A 19 11.31 -5.25 3.49
CA GLY A 19 12.56 -5.67 4.12
C GLY A 19 12.44 -5.82 5.64
N ALA A 20 11.76 -4.90 6.31
CA ALA A 20 11.51 -4.97 7.75
C ALA A 20 10.64 -6.19 8.12
N SER A 21 9.58 -6.43 7.34
CA SER A 21 8.71 -7.58 7.56
C SER A 21 9.45 -8.90 7.29
N TRP A 22 10.24 -8.97 6.25
CA TRP A 22 11.11 -10.12 5.98
C TRP A 22 12.05 -10.41 7.17
N ALA A 23 12.58 -9.36 7.79
CA ALA A 23 13.41 -9.48 9.00
C ALA A 23 12.60 -9.80 10.28
N GLY A 24 11.32 -10.15 10.17
CA GLY A 24 10.45 -10.53 11.27
C GLY A 24 9.93 -9.37 12.12
N LYS A 25 9.92 -8.15 11.57
CA LYS A 25 9.36 -6.97 12.24
C LYS A 25 7.97 -6.65 11.73
N LYS A 26 7.10 -6.16 12.59
CA LYS A 26 5.83 -5.57 12.16
C LYS A 26 6.12 -4.20 11.54
N ALA A 27 5.71 -4.03 10.29
CA ALA A 27 5.98 -2.81 9.56
C ALA A 27 4.73 -2.36 8.79
N LEU A 28 4.58 -1.06 8.62
CA LEU A 28 3.52 -0.47 7.82
C LEU A 28 4.05 0.74 7.03
N THR A 29 3.37 1.04 5.95
CA THR A 29 3.55 2.29 5.21
C THR A 29 2.20 2.93 4.94
N ALA A 30 2.19 4.24 4.72
CA ALA A 30 1.01 4.98 4.33
C ALA A 30 1.26 5.75 3.03
N THR A 31 0.27 5.77 2.17
CA THR A 31 0.31 6.50 0.90
C THR A 31 -1.07 7.02 0.52
N SER A 32 -1.18 7.68 -0.61
CA SER A 32 -2.42 8.24 -1.12
C SER A 32 -2.46 8.13 -2.64
N GLY A 33 -3.57 7.67 -3.19
CA GLY A 33 -3.85 7.72 -4.62
C GLY A 33 -2.75 7.10 -5.50
N PRO A 34 -2.06 7.93 -6.31
CA PRO A 34 -1.06 7.42 -7.26
C PRO A 34 0.13 6.71 -6.61
N GLY A 35 0.39 6.92 -5.32
CA GLY A 35 1.42 6.19 -4.59
C GLY A 35 1.15 4.69 -4.51
N ILE A 36 -0.12 4.28 -4.46
CA ILE A 36 -0.50 2.86 -4.54
C ILE A 36 -0.04 2.22 -5.85
N SER A 37 -0.13 2.93 -6.96
CA SER A 37 0.33 2.43 -8.25
C SER A 37 1.84 2.18 -8.26
N LEU A 38 2.60 3.00 -7.55
CA LEU A 38 4.05 2.81 -7.40
C LEU A 38 4.41 1.63 -6.49
N TYR A 39 3.48 1.16 -5.67
CA TYR A 39 3.68 -0.01 -4.81
C TYR A 39 3.49 -1.35 -5.54
N SER A 40 2.96 -1.34 -6.76
CA SER A 40 2.49 -2.53 -7.50
C SER A 40 3.50 -3.69 -7.49
N GLU A 41 4.74 -3.42 -7.87
CA GLU A 41 5.80 -4.44 -7.92
C GLU A 41 6.05 -5.07 -6.55
N GLN A 42 6.14 -4.23 -5.52
CA GLN A 42 6.46 -4.69 -4.17
C GLN A 42 5.28 -5.39 -3.49
N ILE A 43 4.05 -5.00 -3.81
CA ILE A 43 2.85 -5.74 -3.38
C ILE A 43 2.87 -7.14 -4.01
N SER A 44 3.13 -7.24 -5.31
CA SER A 44 3.22 -8.52 -6.01
C SER A 44 4.36 -9.38 -5.46
N PHE A 45 5.50 -8.78 -5.15
CA PHE A 45 6.63 -9.46 -4.51
C PHE A 45 6.26 -9.98 -3.11
N ALA A 46 5.60 -9.14 -2.30
CA ALA A 46 5.18 -9.53 -0.95
C ALA A 46 4.18 -10.70 -1.00
N ILE A 47 3.24 -10.68 -1.95
CA ILE A 47 2.29 -11.78 -2.18
C ILE A 47 3.04 -13.06 -2.56
N GLY A 48 3.92 -13.00 -3.55
CA GLY A 48 4.66 -14.17 -4.03
C GLY A 48 5.64 -14.77 -3.02
N SER A 49 6.12 -13.95 -2.10
CA SER A 49 7.07 -14.35 -1.04
C SER A 49 6.41 -14.59 0.31
N GLU A 50 5.07 -14.47 0.39
CA GLU A 50 4.29 -14.64 1.62
C GLU A 50 4.76 -13.72 2.77
N ILE A 51 5.14 -12.48 2.43
CA ILE A 51 5.61 -11.49 3.38
C ILE A 51 4.42 -10.63 3.83
N PRO A 52 4.00 -10.70 5.10
CA PRO A 52 2.87 -9.91 5.58
C PRO A 52 3.26 -8.43 5.74
N ILE A 53 2.57 -7.56 5.03
CA ILE A 53 2.77 -6.11 5.12
C ILE A 53 1.43 -5.39 5.35
N VAL A 54 1.49 -4.22 5.94
CA VAL A 54 0.33 -3.33 6.12
C VAL A 54 0.54 -2.06 5.32
N ILE A 55 -0.45 -1.73 4.50
CA ILE A 55 -0.48 -0.50 3.73
C ILE A 55 -1.72 0.29 4.13
N VAL A 56 -1.54 1.55 4.49
CA VAL A 56 -2.62 2.51 4.70
C VAL A 56 -2.76 3.36 3.43
N ASP A 57 -3.90 3.25 2.78
CA ASP A 57 -4.21 4.07 1.61
C ASP A 57 -5.23 5.15 1.95
N VAL A 58 -4.86 6.39 1.72
CA VAL A 58 -5.78 7.53 1.81
C VAL A 58 -6.29 7.81 0.41
N GLN A 59 -7.53 7.38 0.14
CA GLN A 59 -8.13 7.45 -1.19
C GLN A 59 -8.09 8.85 -1.78
N ARG A 60 -7.72 8.93 -3.03
CA ARG A 60 -7.56 10.19 -3.74
C ARG A 60 -7.89 10.03 -5.23
N LEU A 61 -8.49 11.07 -5.80
CA LEU A 61 -8.86 11.08 -7.21
C LEU A 61 -7.62 10.94 -8.11
N GLY A 62 -7.60 9.87 -8.92
CA GLY A 62 -6.70 9.65 -10.05
C GLY A 62 -7.37 10.06 -11.37
N PRO A 63 -6.80 9.70 -12.52
CA PRO A 63 -5.55 8.96 -12.71
C PRO A 63 -4.29 9.81 -12.50
N SER A 64 -3.13 9.15 -12.44
CA SER A 64 -1.81 9.77 -12.24
C SER A 64 -1.79 10.63 -10.97
N THR A 65 -1.22 11.81 -11.01
CA THR A 65 -1.18 12.73 -9.87
C THR A 65 -2.58 13.13 -9.37
N GLY A 66 -3.59 13.11 -10.23
CA GLY A 66 -4.98 13.34 -9.88
C GLY A 66 -5.23 14.64 -9.13
N SER A 67 -6.11 14.59 -8.13
CA SER A 67 -6.39 15.74 -7.26
C SER A 67 -6.25 15.37 -5.79
N ALA A 68 -5.33 16.02 -5.10
CA ALA A 68 -5.01 15.74 -3.70
C ALA A 68 -6.18 16.00 -2.72
N THR A 69 -7.16 16.78 -3.14
CA THR A 69 -8.29 17.19 -2.28
C THR A 69 -9.60 16.51 -2.62
N LYS A 70 -9.61 15.61 -3.59
CA LYS A 70 -10.81 14.88 -4.02
C LYS A 70 -10.62 13.39 -3.82
N GLY A 71 -11.55 12.76 -3.13
CA GLY A 71 -11.62 11.31 -2.98
C GLY A 71 -12.20 10.63 -4.22
N ALA A 72 -11.80 9.41 -4.45
CA ALA A 72 -12.36 8.50 -5.45
C ALA A 72 -11.99 7.06 -5.08
N ASP A 73 -12.66 6.10 -5.71
CA ASP A 73 -12.51 4.66 -5.43
C ASP A 73 -11.63 3.91 -6.45
N GLY A 74 -10.91 4.64 -7.31
CA GLY A 74 -9.97 4.05 -8.26
C GLY A 74 -8.85 3.26 -7.59
N ASP A 75 -8.41 3.71 -6.43
CA ASP A 75 -7.40 3.04 -5.64
C ASP A 75 -7.85 1.62 -5.21
N ILE A 76 -9.10 1.49 -4.79
CA ILE A 76 -9.71 0.19 -4.43
C ILE A 76 -9.75 -0.76 -5.63
N GLN A 77 -10.11 -0.25 -6.81
CA GLN A 77 -10.12 -1.04 -8.03
C GLN A 77 -8.72 -1.53 -8.39
N PHE A 78 -7.73 -0.63 -8.29
CA PHE A 78 -6.33 -0.98 -8.53
C PHE A 78 -5.87 -2.08 -7.59
N LEU A 79 -6.12 -1.93 -6.30
CA LEU A 79 -5.70 -2.91 -5.29
C LEU A 79 -6.39 -4.27 -5.48
N ARG A 80 -7.61 -4.28 -5.95
CA ARG A 80 -8.34 -5.53 -6.23
C ARG A 80 -7.86 -6.24 -7.49
N TRP A 81 -7.55 -5.51 -8.54
CA TRP A 81 -7.32 -6.07 -9.87
C TRP A 81 -5.94 -5.81 -10.44
N GLY A 82 -5.19 -4.88 -9.87
CA GLY A 82 -3.89 -4.42 -10.38
C GLY A 82 -2.69 -5.26 -9.93
N ASN A 83 -2.89 -6.26 -9.09
CA ASN A 83 -1.81 -7.09 -8.57
C ASN A 83 -1.85 -8.49 -9.18
N SER A 84 -0.68 -9.07 -9.41
CA SER A 84 -0.52 -10.45 -9.80
C SER A 84 -0.29 -11.35 -8.58
N GLY A 85 -0.83 -12.56 -8.62
CA GLY A 85 -0.70 -13.56 -7.57
C GLY A 85 -2.04 -14.09 -7.10
N GLY A 86 -2.05 -15.28 -6.52
CA GLY A 86 -3.25 -15.99 -6.08
C GLY A 86 -3.54 -15.92 -4.57
N LEU A 87 -2.74 -15.18 -3.81
CA LEU A 87 -2.91 -15.05 -2.37
C LEU A 87 -3.81 -13.86 -2.01
N PRO A 88 -4.54 -13.94 -0.89
CA PRO A 88 -5.52 -12.94 -0.54
C PRO A 88 -4.88 -11.61 -0.16
N VAL A 89 -5.38 -10.55 -0.76
CA VAL A 89 -5.23 -9.18 -0.26
C VAL A 89 -6.51 -8.85 0.50
N ILE A 90 -6.38 -8.51 1.78
CA ILE A 90 -7.53 -8.18 2.63
C ILE A 90 -7.67 -6.65 2.67
N VAL A 91 -8.82 -6.17 2.24
CA VAL A 91 -9.17 -4.75 2.29
C VAL A 91 -10.09 -4.50 3.47
N LEU A 92 -9.65 -3.65 4.37
CA LEU A 92 -10.48 -3.16 5.46
C LEU A 92 -10.85 -1.70 5.14
N ALA A 93 -12.11 -1.50 4.74
CA ALA A 93 -12.62 -0.15 4.50
C ALA A 93 -13.12 0.45 5.80
N GLU A 94 -12.67 1.65 6.11
CA GLU A 94 -13.19 2.44 7.21
C GLU A 94 -14.02 3.63 6.70
N ARG A 95 -14.94 4.13 7.52
CA ARG A 95 -15.85 5.23 7.18
C ARG A 95 -15.17 6.58 6.97
N SER A 96 -13.96 6.73 7.43
CA SER A 96 -13.08 7.85 7.07
C SER A 96 -12.34 7.49 5.78
N THR A 97 -11.85 8.44 5.06
CA THR A 97 -11.13 8.32 3.79
C THR A 97 -9.88 7.42 3.81
N CYS A 98 -9.75 6.51 4.76
CA CYS A 98 -8.61 5.63 4.96
C CYS A 98 -9.02 4.17 4.77
N SER A 99 -8.33 3.45 3.90
CA SER A 99 -8.41 1.99 3.79
C SER A 99 -7.11 1.38 4.29
N VAL A 100 -7.23 0.38 5.18
CA VAL A 100 -6.09 -0.38 5.69
C VAL A 100 -6.02 -1.73 4.98
N TRP A 101 -4.86 -2.09 4.51
CA TRP A 101 -4.61 -3.33 3.78
C TRP A 101 -3.71 -4.24 4.60
N LEU A 102 -4.15 -5.48 4.78
CA LEU A 102 -3.36 -6.56 5.36
C LEU A 102 -3.17 -7.63 4.27
N ALA A 103 -1.96 -7.83 3.88
CA ALA A 103 -1.56 -8.97 3.06
C ALA A 103 -1.01 -10.09 3.93
#